data_a7dd675b4d13abcaf15c013735a74277
#
_entry.id   a7dd675b4d13abcaf15c013735a74277
#
_cell.length_a   1.000
_cell.length_b   1.000
_cell.length_c   1.000
_cell.angle_alpha   90.00
_cell.angle_beta   90.00
_cell.angle_gamma   90.00
#
_symmetry.space_group_name_H-M   'P 1'
#
loop_
_entity.id
_entity.type
_entity.pdbx_description
1 polymer ?
#
loop_
_entity_poly.entity_id
_entity_poly.type
_entity_poly.pdbx_seq_one_letter_code
_entity_poly.pdbx_strand_id
1 'polypeptide(L)'
;TKQYYHTIIRYLIFGNVLKNQTYPLSVSAERLSQAQHIVDYAKSLGVQAVAHGSTGAGNDQVRFDMMIETYMPEVELITPVRDQALSRSEEISFLQSHGVEVDASEAAYSINKGLWGTSIGGIETLQSMGDLPEKVWPTQRKRTDELELQLHFQQGELSGIDAEHVEDSVEAIERLNK
;
A
#
# COMPACT_ATOMS: atom_id res chain seq x y z
N THR A 1 -0.58 6.20 10.98
CA THR A 1 0.78 5.82 10.57
C THR A 1 1.58 5.24 11.75
N LYS A 2 1.67 5.94 12.91
CA LYS A 2 2.43 5.47 14.09
C LYS A 2 1.98 4.09 14.59
N GLN A 3 0.68 3.86 14.75
CA GLN A 3 0.16 2.55 15.15
C GLN A 3 0.61 1.46 14.18
N TYR A 4 0.50 1.67 12.87
CA TYR A 4 0.93 0.74 11.84
C TYR A 4 2.44 0.44 11.93
N TYR A 5 3.28 1.45 12.19
CA TYR A 5 4.69 1.25 12.43
C TYR A 5 4.92 0.33 13.64
N HIS A 6 4.36 0.64 14.80
CA HIS A 6 4.58 -0.10 16.03
C HIS A 6 4.00 -1.53 16.02
N THR A 7 2.93 -1.77 15.29
CA THR A 7 2.28 -3.09 15.24
C THR A 7 2.81 -3.99 14.13
N ILE A 8 3.39 -3.43 13.07
CA ILE A 8 3.77 -4.19 11.89
C ILE A 8 5.18 -3.83 11.40
N ILE A 9 5.43 -2.58 10.98
CA ILE A 9 6.64 -2.22 10.23
C ILE A 9 7.91 -2.48 11.01
N ARG A 10 7.96 -2.13 12.29
CA ARG A 10 9.15 -2.35 13.13
C ARG A 10 9.59 -3.82 13.15
N TYR A 11 8.63 -4.76 13.14
CA TYR A 11 8.94 -6.19 13.15
C TYR A 11 9.42 -6.68 11.78
N LEU A 12 8.92 -6.09 10.69
CA LEU A 12 9.44 -6.35 9.35
C LEU A 12 10.88 -5.86 9.21
N ILE A 13 11.20 -4.72 9.82
CA ILE A 13 12.57 -4.17 9.86
C ILE A 13 13.46 -5.07 10.72
N PHE A 14 13.08 -5.38 11.95
CA PHE A 14 13.86 -6.21 12.87
C PHE A 14 14.16 -7.59 12.30
N GLY A 15 13.18 -8.20 11.63
CA GLY A 15 13.31 -9.51 11.03
C GLY A 15 13.91 -9.49 9.62
N ASN A 16 14.19 -8.30 9.06
CA ASN A 16 14.56 -8.15 7.65
C ASN A 16 13.66 -8.98 6.72
N VAL A 17 12.33 -8.86 6.91
CA VAL A 17 11.34 -9.73 6.25
C VAL A 17 11.13 -9.28 4.81
N LEU A 18 11.80 -9.99 3.91
CA LEU A 18 11.76 -9.73 2.47
C LEU A 18 11.18 -10.94 1.72
N LYS A 19 10.27 -10.68 0.79
CA LYS A 19 9.84 -11.67 -0.20
C LYS A 19 10.90 -11.78 -1.28
N ASN A 20 11.39 -13.00 -1.54
CA ASN A 20 12.44 -13.28 -2.53
C ASN A 20 13.73 -12.47 -2.27
N GLN A 21 14.04 -12.16 -1.01
CA GLN A 21 15.22 -11.38 -0.60
C GLN A 21 15.30 -9.96 -1.21
N THR A 22 14.20 -9.45 -1.73
CA THR A 22 14.18 -8.17 -2.45
C THR A 22 13.05 -7.26 -1.99
N TYR A 23 11.82 -7.79 -1.93
CA TYR A 23 10.64 -6.99 -1.71
C TYR A 23 10.21 -6.99 -0.23
N PRO A 24 10.16 -5.83 0.44
CA PRO A 24 9.62 -5.76 1.79
C PRO A 24 8.13 -6.09 1.77
N LEU A 25 7.68 -6.98 2.65
CA LEU A 25 6.27 -7.40 2.74
C LEU A 25 5.32 -6.32 3.27
N SER A 26 5.77 -5.07 3.30
CA SER A 26 5.06 -3.93 3.85
C SER A 26 3.69 -3.68 3.21
N VAL A 27 3.61 -3.67 1.88
CA VAL A 27 2.33 -3.42 1.18
C VAL A 27 1.29 -4.48 1.50
N SER A 28 1.69 -5.75 1.57
CA SER A 28 0.77 -6.84 1.97
C SER A 28 0.29 -6.70 3.41
N ALA A 29 1.20 -6.39 4.33
CA ALA A 29 0.89 -6.19 5.74
C ALA A 29 0.05 -4.92 5.98
N GLU A 30 0.26 -3.88 5.18
CA GLU A 30 -0.55 -2.66 5.22
C GLU A 30 -2.02 -2.94 4.91
N ARG A 31 -2.31 -3.80 3.93
CA ARG A 31 -3.69 -4.19 3.59
C ARG A 31 -4.39 -4.89 4.74
N LEU A 32 -3.69 -5.76 5.47
CA LEU A 32 -4.25 -6.38 6.68
C LEU A 32 -4.54 -5.35 7.77
N SER A 33 -3.63 -4.39 7.97
CA SER A 33 -3.87 -3.30 8.92
C SER A 33 -5.05 -2.43 8.52
N GLN A 34 -5.19 -2.10 7.23
CA GLN A 34 -6.34 -1.36 6.72
C GLN A 34 -7.64 -2.15 6.94
N ALA A 35 -7.66 -3.44 6.59
CA ALA A 35 -8.82 -4.30 6.79
C ALA A 35 -9.22 -4.38 8.27
N GLN A 36 -8.25 -4.49 9.20
CA GLN A 36 -8.53 -4.47 10.63
C GLN A 36 -9.21 -3.18 11.07
N HIS A 37 -8.72 -2.02 10.62
CA HIS A 37 -9.35 -0.73 10.96
C HIS A 37 -10.75 -0.60 10.37
N ILE A 38 -10.98 -1.12 9.16
CA ILE A 38 -12.32 -1.17 8.55
C ILE A 38 -13.26 -2.02 9.41
N VAL A 39 -12.82 -3.21 9.81
CA VAL A 39 -13.58 -4.12 10.67
C VAL A 39 -13.93 -3.45 12.01
N ASP A 40 -12.93 -2.84 12.68
CA ASP A 40 -13.13 -2.19 13.97
C ASP A 40 -14.13 -1.02 13.84
N TYR A 41 -14.02 -0.23 12.78
CA TYR A 41 -14.94 0.87 12.52
C TYR A 41 -16.35 0.37 12.17
N ALA A 42 -16.46 -0.60 11.29
CA ALA A 42 -17.75 -1.22 10.91
C ALA A 42 -18.49 -1.79 12.13
N LYS A 43 -17.75 -2.49 13.01
CA LYS A 43 -18.30 -2.97 14.29
C LYS A 43 -18.81 -1.84 15.17
N SER A 44 -18.06 -0.75 15.27
CA SER A 44 -18.44 0.41 16.10
C SER A 44 -19.74 1.07 15.63
N LEU A 45 -20.05 0.96 14.33
CA LEU A 45 -21.27 1.49 13.73
C LEU A 45 -22.44 0.48 13.69
N GLY A 46 -22.19 -0.80 13.95
CA GLY A 46 -23.19 -1.85 13.88
C GLY A 46 -23.74 -2.04 12.45
N VAL A 47 -22.89 -1.93 11.43
CA VAL A 47 -23.31 -2.05 10.03
C VAL A 47 -23.71 -3.49 9.68
N GLN A 48 -24.60 -3.62 8.70
CA GLN A 48 -25.07 -4.92 8.20
C GLN A 48 -24.35 -5.35 6.92
N ALA A 49 -23.65 -4.43 6.26
CA ALA A 49 -22.89 -4.70 5.03
C ALA A 49 -21.61 -3.89 4.98
N VAL A 50 -20.59 -4.45 4.32
CA VAL A 50 -19.34 -3.78 3.96
C VAL A 50 -19.10 -3.95 2.47
N ALA A 51 -18.79 -2.86 1.79
CA ALA A 51 -18.51 -2.89 0.35
C ALA A 51 -17.06 -2.52 0.05
N HIS A 52 -16.46 -3.20 -0.93
CA HIS A 52 -15.17 -2.78 -1.49
C HIS A 52 -15.06 -3.05 -2.99
N GLY A 53 -14.15 -2.32 -3.67
CA GLY A 53 -13.92 -2.39 -5.11
C GLY A 53 -12.69 -3.20 -5.51
N SER A 54 -12.22 -4.14 -4.69
CA SER A 54 -11.07 -4.97 -5.08
C SER A 54 -11.45 -5.92 -6.21
N THR A 55 -10.57 -6.01 -7.22
CA THR A 55 -10.77 -6.88 -8.39
C THR A 55 -10.49 -8.34 -8.06
N GLY A 56 -11.08 -9.26 -8.83
CA GLY A 56 -10.84 -10.71 -8.69
C GLY A 56 -9.42 -11.16 -9.01
N ALA A 57 -8.65 -10.37 -9.77
CA ALA A 57 -7.29 -10.72 -10.18
C ALA A 57 -6.21 -10.42 -9.12
N GLY A 58 -6.50 -9.53 -8.16
CA GLY A 58 -5.55 -9.10 -7.15
C GLY A 58 -5.59 -9.93 -5.86
N ASN A 59 -4.55 -9.78 -5.04
CA ASN A 59 -4.49 -10.42 -3.72
C ASN A 59 -5.18 -9.58 -2.62
N ASP A 60 -5.55 -8.34 -2.91
CA ASP A 60 -6.13 -7.44 -1.90
C ASP A 60 -7.53 -7.89 -1.50
N GLN A 61 -8.32 -8.38 -2.45
CA GLN A 61 -9.63 -8.98 -2.16
C GLN A 61 -9.54 -10.07 -1.08
N VAL A 62 -8.59 -11.00 -1.21
CA VAL A 62 -8.41 -12.11 -0.26
C VAL A 62 -8.13 -11.58 1.15
N ARG A 63 -7.34 -10.51 1.25
CA ARG A 63 -6.98 -9.92 2.54
C ARG A 63 -8.15 -9.23 3.21
N PHE A 64 -8.93 -8.45 2.43
CA PHE A 64 -10.13 -7.78 2.95
C PHE A 64 -11.22 -8.80 3.29
N ASP A 65 -11.53 -9.72 2.38
CA ASP A 65 -12.55 -10.75 2.58
C ASP A 65 -12.24 -11.58 3.82
N MET A 66 -11.03 -12.11 3.92
CA MET A 66 -10.61 -12.93 5.05
C MET A 66 -10.76 -12.21 6.40
N MET A 67 -10.39 -10.93 6.46
CA MET A 67 -10.50 -10.15 7.69
C MET A 67 -11.97 -9.87 8.03
N ILE A 68 -12.77 -9.47 7.04
CA ILE A 68 -14.19 -9.16 7.25
C ILE A 68 -14.93 -10.44 7.65
N GLU A 69 -14.81 -11.51 6.91
CA GLU A 69 -15.48 -12.79 7.19
C GLU A 69 -15.05 -13.41 8.53
N THR A 70 -13.78 -13.26 8.91
CA THR A 70 -13.27 -13.79 10.18
C THR A 70 -13.82 -13.03 11.37
N TYR A 71 -13.86 -11.72 11.29
CA TYR A 71 -14.19 -10.87 12.43
C TYR A 71 -15.64 -10.38 12.44
N MET A 72 -16.34 -10.46 11.32
CA MET A 72 -17.74 -10.05 11.14
C MET A 72 -18.50 -11.05 10.25
N PRO A 73 -18.61 -12.33 10.63
CA PRO A 73 -19.17 -13.38 9.78
C PRO A 73 -20.66 -13.16 9.39
N GLU A 74 -21.38 -12.33 10.14
CA GLU A 74 -22.78 -12.01 9.87
C GLU A 74 -22.99 -10.82 8.92
N VAL A 75 -21.91 -10.15 8.52
CA VAL A 75 -21.98 -8.96 7.67
C VAL A 75 -22.00 -9.37 6.20
N GLU A 76 -22.90 -8.76 5.43
CA GLU A 76 -22.95 -8.93 3.98
C GLU A 76 -21.73 -8.26 3.33
N LEU A 77 -20.97 -9.01 2.52
CA LEU A 77 -19.85 -8.50 1.76
C LEU A 77 -20.28 -8.17 0.33
N ILE A 78 -20.20 -6.90 -0.04
CA ILE A 78 -20.64 -6.38 -1.36
C ILE A 78 -19.40 -6.06 -2.21
N THR A 79 -19.20 -6.78 -3.31
CA THR A 79 -18.00 -6.70 -4.14
C THR A 79 -18.32 -6.48 -5.64
N PRO A 80 -18.94 -5.35 -6.00
CA PRO A 80 -19.56 -5.15 -7.31
C PRO A 80 -18.58 -5.25 -8.49
N VAL A 81 -17.34 -4.82 -8.31
CA VAL A 81 -16.29 -4.91 -9.35
C VAL A 81 -15.94 -6.36 -9.65
N ARG A 82 -15.78 -7.17 -8.61
CA ARG A 82 -15.47 -8.60 -8.72
C ARG A 82 -16.67 -9.38 -9.23
N ASP A 83 -17.84 -9.12 -8.70
CA ASP A 83 -19.05 -9.89 -8.98
C ASP A 83 -19.52 -9.69 -10.43
N GLN A 84 -19.30 -8.50 -10.98
CA GLN A 84 -19.58 -8.17 -12.36
C GLN A 84 -18.40 -8.44 -13.31
N ALA A 85 -17.24 -8.86 -12.76
CA ALA A 85 -16.00 -9.09 -13.50
C ALA A 85 -15.60 -7.90 -14.41
N LEU A 86 -15.81 -6.68 -13.91
CA LEU A 86 -15.55 -5.46 -14.65
C LEU A 86 -14.08 -5.33 -15.02
N SER A 87 -13.83 -5.06 -16.30
CA SER A 87 -12.51 -4.64 -16.75
C SER A 87 -12.29 -3.16 -16.41
N ARG A 88 -11.02 -2.75 -16.34
CA ARG A 88 -10.67 -1.36 -16.05
C ARG A 88 -11.26 -0.36 -17.06
N SER A 89 -11.38 -0.76 -18.31
CA SER A 89 -12.02 0.06 -19.34
C SER A 89 -13.53 0.23 -19.11
N GLU A 90 -14.20 -0.82 -18.63
CA GLU A 90 -15.62 -0.75 -18.27
C GLU A 90 -15.84 0.12 -17.02
N GLU A 91 -14.98 0.01 -16.02
CA GLU A 91 -15.01 0.89 -14.84
C GLU A 91 -14.85 2.37 -15.23
N ILE A 92 -13.87 2.69 -16.09
CA ILE A 92 -13.64 4.05 -16.59
C ILE A 92 -14.87 4.54 -17.36
N SER A 93 -15.41 3.73 -18.26
CA SER A 93 -16.59 4.07 -19.05
C SER A 93 -17.82 4.31 -18.16
N PHE A 94 -17.99 3.50 -17.12
CA PHE A 94 -19.05 3.68 -16.14
C PHE A 94 -18.91 5.02 -15.40
N LEU A 95 -17.72 5.34 -14.90
CA LEU A 95 -17.45 6.61 -14.20
C LEU A 95 -17.71 7.82 -15.12
N GLN A 96 -17.21 7.77 -16.37
CA GLN A 96 -17.42 8.83 -17.33
C GLN A 96 -18.90 9.03 -17.66
N SER A 97 -19.68 7.94 -17.78
CA SER A 97 -21.13 8.04 -18.03
C SER A 97 -21.90 8.72 -16.88
N HIS A 98 -21.29 8.75 -15.69
CA HIS A 98 -21.83 9.42 -14.50
C HIS A 98 -21.18 10.79 -14.23
N GLY A 99 -20.45 11.35 -15.19
CA GLY A 99 -19.85 12.67 -15.09
C GLY A 99 -18.57 12.75 -14.24
N VAL A 100 -17.95 11.60 -13.94
CA VAL A 100 -16.67 11.55 -13.23
C VAL A 100 -15.55 11.51 -14.27
N GLU A 101 -14.69 12.51 -14.26
CA GLU A 101 -13.49 12.54 -15.10
C GLU A 101 -12.41 11.62 -14.51
N VAL A 102 -11.89 10.73 -15.35
CA VAL A 102 -10.79 9.81 -14.99
C VAL A 102 -9.67 9.98 -16.00
N ASP A 103 -8.46 10.26 -15.51
CA ASP A 103 -7.28 10.28 -16.37
C ASP A 103 -6.87 8.84 -16.70
N ALA A 104 -7.06 8.46 -17.96
CA ALA A 104 -6.71 7.13 -18.46
C ALA A 104 -5.20 6.84 -18.37
N SER A 105 -4.34 7.88 -18.36
CA SER A 105 -2.89 7.72 -18.23
C SER A 105 -2.48 7.30 -16.82
N GLU A 106 -3.16 7.80 -15.78
CA GLU A 106 -2.96 7.36 -14.40
C GLU A 106 -3.46 5.94 -14.17
N ALA A 107 -4.48 5.53 -14.93
CA ALA A 107 -5.04 4.18 -14.86
C ALA A 107 -4.12 3.09 -15.46
N ALA A 108 -3.07 3.45 -16.19
CA ALA A 108 -2.13 2.50 -16.79
C ALA A 108 -1.22 1.80 -15.78
N TYR A 109 -1.06 2.37 -14.59
CA TYR A 109 -0.17 1.86 -13.56
C TYR A 109 -0.93 1.57 -12.27
N SER A 110 -0.54 0.47 -11.61
CA SER A 110 -0.98 0.15 -10.26
C SER A 110 0.12 0.54 -9.27
N ILE A 111 -0.11 1.59 -8.50
CA ILE A 111 0.87 2.12 -7.56
C ILE A 111 0.36 1.92 -6.13
N ASN A 112 1.14 1.20 -5.33
CA ASN A 112 0.90 1.04 -3.90
C ASN A 112 2.05 1.68 -3.13
N LYS A 113 1.82 2.90 -2.63
CA LYS A 113 2.78 3.65 -1.83
C LYS A 113 2.43 3.50 -0.35
N GLY A 114 3.35 2.92 0.42
CA GLY A 114 3.23 2.78 1.88
C GLY A 114 4.38 3.46 2.62
N LEU A 115 4.36 3.39 3.94
CA LEU A 115 5.43 3.93 4.78
C LEU A 115 6.79 3.24 4.51
N TRP A 116 6.78 1.93 4.32
CA TRP A 116 7.97 1.08 4.21
C TRP A 116 8.05 0.38 2.85
N GLY A 117 7.92 1.15 1.79
CA GLY A 117 8.08 0.65 0.44
C GLY A 117 6.95 1.05 -0.49
N THR A 118 7.28 0.96 -1.77
CA THR A 118 6.35 1.24 -2.86
C THR A 118 6.42 0.09 -3.85
N SER A 119 5.28 -0.37 -4.34
CA SER A 119 5.22 -1.27 -5.48
C SER A 119 4.51 -0.61 -6.65
N ILE A 120 5.08 -0.77 -7.84
CA ILE A 120 4.54 -0.22 -9.08
C ILE A 120 4.41 -1.36 -10.07
N GLY A 121 3.21 -1.56 -10.61
CA GLY A 121 2.93 -2.48 -11.70
C GLY A 121 2.41 -1.72 -12.92
N GLY A 122 2.84 -2.12 -14.10
CA GLY A 122 2.43 -1.55 -15.38
C GLY A 122 2.82 -2.47 -16.51
N ILE A 123 2.61 -2.03 -17.74
CA ILE A 123 2.89 -2.84 -18.93
C ILE A 123 4.37 -3.23 -19.02
N GLU A 124 5.26 -2.35 -18.59
CA GLU A 124 6.71 -2.56 -18.61
C GLU A 124 7.14 -3.68 -17.65
N THR A 125 6.41 -3.86 -16.54
CA THR A 125 6.73 -4.88 -15.53
C THR A 125 6.21 -6.28 -15.90
N LEU A 126 5.53 -6.43 -17.02
CA LEU A 126 5.14 -7.74 -17.57
C LEU A 126 6.34 -8.49 -18.15
N GLN A 127 7.44 -7.80 -18.40
CA GLN A 127 8.68 -8.37 -18.93
C GLN A 127 9.84 -8.07 -17.97
N SER A 128 10.75 -9.03 -17.82
CA SER A 128 11.89 -8.90 -16.90
C SER A 128 12.95 -7.88 -17.36
N MET A 129 12.89 -7.46 -18.62
CA MET A 129 13.84 -6.51 -19.23
C MET A 129 13.25 -5.08 -19.37
N GLY A 130 12.02 -4.87 -18.93
CA GLY A 130 11.37 -3.55 -19.03
C GLY A 130 11.67 -2.69 -17.81
N ASP A 131 12.14 -1.47 -18.05
CA ASP A 131 12.31 -0.46 -17.01
C ASP A 131 11.07 0.42 -16.89
N LEU A 132 10.71 0.77 -15.65
CA LEU A 132 9.62 1.70 -15.39
C LEU A 132 10.03 3.12 -15.79
N PRO A 133 9.18 3.86 -16.53
CA PRO A 133 9.43 5.27 -16.82
C PRO A 133 9.56 6.08 -15.53
N GLU A 134 10.52 7.01 -15.47
CA GLU A 134 10.73 7.82 -14.27
C GLU A 134 9.48 8.56 -13.81
N LYS A 135 8.65 9.02 -14.73
CA LYS A 135 7.40 9.75 -14.47
C LYS A 135 6.37 8.98 -13.62
N VAL A 136 6.45 7.64 -13.56
CA VAL A 136 5.52 6.82 -12.77
C VAL A 136 5.93 6.67 -11.31
N TRP A 137 7.13 7.08 -10.95
CA TRP A 137 7.58 7.04 -9.56
C TRP A 137 6.82 8.09 -8.73
N PRO A 138 6.22 7.72 -7.60
CA PRO A 138 5.45 8.67 -6.76
C PRO A 138 6.30 9.81 -6.19
N THR A 139 7.61 9.60 -6.14
CA THR A 139 8.58 10.61 -5.73
C THR A 139 9.61 10.74 -6.85
N GLN A 140 9.68 11.92 -7.46
CA GLN A 140 10.65 12.20 -8.52
C GLN A 140 12.02 12.47 -7.92
N ARG A 141 13.06 12.00 -8.58
CA ARG A 141 14.43 12.25 -8.16
C ARG A 141 14.76 13.75 -8.27
N LYS A 142 15.17 14.36 -7.17
CA LYS A 142 15.51 15.78 -7.09
C LYS A 142 17.02 16.02 -7.18
N ARG A 143 17.83 15.00 -6.92
CA ARG A 143 19.29 15.08 -6.90
C ARG A 143 19.89 14.11 -7.90
N THR A 144 21.02 14.51 -8.49
CA THR A 144 21.81 13.67 -9.40
C THR A 144 23.18 13.33 -8.84
N ASP A 145 23.62 14.04 -7.82
CA ASP A 145 24.86 13.83 -7.07
C ASP A 145 24.67 12.77 -5.97
N GLU A 146 25.78 12.14 -5.61
CA GLU A 146 25.81 11.19 -4.49
C GLU A 146 25.49 11.90 -3.18
N LEU A 147 24.77 11.22 -2.30
CA LEU A 147 24.49 11.66 -0.94
C LEU A 147 24.98 10.58 0.02
N GLU A 148 25.92 10.91 0.87
CA GLU A 148 26.32 10.08 1.99
C GLU A 148 25.41 10.40 3.19
N LEU A 149 24.82 9.38 3.79
CA LEU A 149 23.96 9.49 4.97
C LEU A 149 24.46 8.56 6.07
N GLN A 150 24.50 9.07 7.29
CA GLN A 150 24.76 8.28 8.47
C GLN A 150 23.45 7.98 9.20
N LEU A 151 23.07 6.70 9.27
CA LEU A 151 21.87 6.26 9.96
C LEU A 151 22.24 5.69 11.34
N HIS A 152 21.56 6.17 12.38
CA HIS A 152 21.77 5.71 13.75
C HIS A 152 20.62 4.81 14.17
N PHE A 153 20.96 3.69 14.80
CA PHE A 153 19.98 2.73 15.30
C PHE A 153 20.19 2.51 16.80
N GLN A 154 19.10 2.47 17.53
CA GLN A 154 19.08 2.08 18.94
C GLN A 154 18.11 0.92 19.13
N GLN A 155 18.61 -0.21 19.61
CA GLN A 155 17.82 -1.44 19.80
C GLN A 155 17.06 -1.89 18.54
N GLY A 156 17.65 -1.65 17.35
CA GLY A 156 17.06 -1.98 16.06
C GLY A 156 16.09 -0.94 15.49
N GLU A 157 15.78 0.12 16.20
CA GLU A 157 14.96 1.23 15.73
C GLU A 157 15.83 2.38 15.20
N LEU A 158 15.40 2.98 14.10
CA LEU A 158 16.06 4.15 13.52
C LEU A 158 15.87 5.34 14.47
N SER A 159 16.97 5.84 15.03
CA SER A 159 16.98 6.88 16.06
C SER A 159 17.64 8.18 15.61
N GLY A 160 18.23 8.23 14.43
CA GLY A 160 18.87 9.45 13.93
C GLY A 160 19.29 9.36 12.48
N ILE A 161 19.45 10.52 11.88
CA ILE A 161 19.98 10.72 10.52
C ILE A 161 21.05 11.79 10.61
N ASP A 162 22.27 11.47 10.19
CA ASP A 162 23.45 12.32 10.32
C ASP A 162 23.69 12.77 11.78
N ALA A 163 23.82 14.05 12.04
CA ALA A 163 23.99 14.59 13.38
C ALA A 163 22.67 14.80 14.15
N GLU A 164 21.52 14.54 13.52
CA GLU A 164 20.22 14.80 14.13
C GLU A 164 19.63 13.54 14.79
N HIS A 165 19.30 13.67 16.06
CA HIS A 165 18.51 12.67 16.75
C HIS A 165 17.03 12.78 16.33
N VAL A 166 16.38 11.65 16.08
CA VAL A 166 14.96 11.57 15.76
C VAL A 166 14.25 10.76 16.83
N GLU A 167 13.27 11.37 17.48
CA GLU A 167 12.53 10.71 18.57
C GLU A 167 11.56 9.64 18.06
N ASP A 168 11.11 9.78 16.82
CA ASP A 168 10.10 8.92 16.20
C ASP A 168 10.65 8.31 14.91
N SER A 169 10.80 6.99 14.90
CA SER A 169 11.26 6.26 13.70
C SER A 169 10.37 6.49 12.47
N VAL A 170 9.08 6.77 12.64
CA VAL A 170 8.18 7.13 11.53
C VAL A 170 8.63 8.42 10.88
N GLU A 171 8.95 9.44 11.68
CA GLU A 171 9.46 10.71 11.16
C GLU A 171 10.76 10.51 10.39
N ALA A 172 11.68 9.71 10.94
CA ALA A 172 12.93 9.39 10.26
C ALA A 172 12.70 8.74 8.89
N ILE A 173 11.80 7.74 8.81
CA ILE A 173 11.45 7.07 7.56
C ILE A 173 10.80 8.06 6.58
N GLU A 174 9.88 8.90 7.03
CA GLU A 174 9.24 9.92 6.19
C GLU A 174 10.23 10.96 5.66
N ARG A 175 11.27 11.30 6.43
CA ARG A 175 12.37 12.18 5.99
C ARG A 175 13.23 11.52 4.92
N LEU A 176 13.52 10.24 5.05
CA LEU A 176 14.28 9.48 4.04
C LEU A 176 13.51 9.24 2.74
N ASN A 177 12.18 9.30 2.79
CA ASN A 177 11.30 9.15 1.63
C ASN A 177 11.09 10.45 0.82
N LYS A 178 11.65 11.58 1.23
CA LYS A 178 11.55 12.89 0.55
C LYS A 178 12.72 13.17 -0.37
#